data_7d2735a74bb86c918100ac3913375e6e
#
_entry.id   7d2735a74bb86c918100ac3913375e6e
#
_cell.length_a   1.000
_cell.length_b   1.000
_cell.length_c   1.000
_cell.angle_alpha   90.00
_cell.angle_beta   90.00
_cell.angle_gamma   90.00
#
_symmetry.space_group_name_H-M   'P 1'
#
loop_
_entity.id
_entity.type
_entity.pdbx_description
1 polymer ?
#
loop_
_entity_poly.entity_id
_entity_poly.type
_entity_poly.pdbx_seq_one_letter_code
_entity_poly.pdbx_strand_id
1 'polypeptide(L)'
;MGGIILHQFFHLTPAAEALRIWLGSVEQIKTHEDLPLQEAYCRVLASDLRATADLPGFRRSTVDGYAVHAKDTFGAGEGLPAILNLVGAVRIGQPAALTLLPGQTAWVPTGAMIPEGADAVVMLEYTETLADLVQISRPAAPGDNVILADEDAACGDLLLPAGQRIGSGEIGLLASLGCTTVRVVRKPRACILSTGDEIVPIDVAPAPGQVRDINLHTITALIKKAGGCVTSAQLRHDDADLLTASLEQAIPVCDLIVLSGGSSVGDRDYTINAINRVGKPGVLIHGIAVKPGKPTVLGNINGIPVIGLPGHPVSAMIAWRLFGDALVAALLGTSPPRRATIRARLSANLSSAPGREDFYRVRLQNIDAGDVLPLAVPVLGKSGLITTMARIDGIIRIPLDSEGFQKGEIVEVEQFD
;
A
#
# COMPACT_ATOMS: atom_id res chain seq x y z
N MET A 1 -54.05 22.79 -10.72
CA MET A 1 -52.96 23.57 -10.12
C MET A 1 -51.77 22.64 -10.02
N GLY A 2 -50.86 22.70 -11.01
CA GLY A 2 -49.66 21.87 -11.02
C GLY A 2 -48.61 22.48 -10.11
N GLY A 3 -48.30 21.80 -9.02
CA GLY A 3 -47.19 22.17 -8.16
C GLY A 3 -45.89 21.94 -8.91
N ILE A 4 -45.12 23.02 -9.09
CA ILE A 4 -43.73 22.97 -9.56
C ILE A 4 -42.93 22.25 -8.47
N ILE A 5 -42.53 21.02 -8.72
CA ILE A 5 -41.56 20.30 -7.88
C ILE A 5 -40.24 21.06 -8.07
N LEU A 6 -39.86 21.84 -7.08
CA LEU A 6 -38.54 22.43 -6.96
C LEU A 6 -37.56 21.26 -6.88
N HIS A 7 -36.87 20.95 -7.99
CA HIS A 7 -35.66 20.13 -7.94
C HIS A 7 -34.70 20.77 -6.95
N GLN A 8 -34.55 20.15 -5.78
CA GLN A 8 -33.46 20.49 -4.86
C GLN A 8 -32.16 20.31 -5.64
N PHE A 9 -31.53 21.42 -6.00
CA PHE A 9 -30.19 21.40 -6.60
C PHE A 9 -29.24 20.76 -5.57
N PHE A 10 -28.73 19.57 -5.89
CA PHE A 10 -27.68 18.96 -5.10
C PHE A 10 -26.52 19.94 -4.96
N HIS A 11 -26.19 20.28 -3.75
CA HIS A 11 -24.95 20.98 -3.47
C HIS A 11 -23.81 19.97 -3.58
N LEU A 12 -23.16 19.90 -4.75
CA LEU A 12 -22.07 18.97 -4.99
C LEU A 12 -20.83 19.40 -4.21
N THR A 13 -20.32 18.50 -3.39
CA THR A 13 -19.13 18.73 -2.60
C THR A 13 -17.89 18.26 -3.38
N PRO A 14 -16.81 19.06 -3.49
CA PRO A 14 -15.53 18.60 -4.04
C PRO A 14 -15.03 17.36 -3.31
N ALA A 15 -14.42 16.40 -4.06
CA ALA A 15 -14.03 15.12 -3.48
C ALA A 15 -13.05 15.24 -2.30
N ALA A 16 -12.07 16.14 -2.38
CA ALA A 16 -11.11 16.36 -1.30
C ALA A 16 -11.76 16.92 -0.03
N GLU A 17 -12.72 17.82 -0.17
CA GLU A 17 -13.47 18.40 0.96
C GLU A 17 -14.37 17.34 1.60
N ALA A 18 -15.10 16.58 0.78
CA ALA A 18 -15.96 15.50 1.24
C ALA A 18 -15.18 14.45 2.03
N LEU A 19 -14.02 14.06 1.53
CA LEU A 19 -13.11 13.13 2.19
C LEU A 19 -12.65 13.67 3.56
N ARG A 20 -12.22 14.92 3.61
CA ARG A 20 -11.77 15.57 4.85
C ARG A 20 -12.88 15.62 5.91
N ILE A 21 -14.09 16.01 5.53
CA ILE A 21 -15.25 16.08 6.45
C ILE A 21 -15.57 14.67 6.97
N TRP A 22 -15.66 13.70 6.08
CA TRP A 22 -16.05 12.34 6.44
C TRP A 22 -15.01 11.65 7.31
N LEU A 23 -13.72 11.68 6.96
CA LEU A 23 -12.66 11.10 7.75
C LEU A 23 -12.50 11.77 9.13
N GLY A 24 -12.92 13.02 9.30
CA GLY A 24 -12.99 13.69 10.60
C GLY A 24 -13.98 13.05 11.59
N SER A 25 -14.89 12.18 11.10
CA SER A 25 -15.83 11.41 11.93
C SER A 25 -15.42 9.95 12.14
N VAL A 26 -14.24 9.53 11.64
CA VAL A 26 -13.78 8.14 11.66
C VAL A 26 -12.76 7.95 12.78
N GLU A 27 -12.99 6.96 13.63
CA GLU A 27 -12.06 6.58 14.68
C GLU A 27 -11.21 5.37 14.27
N GLN A 28 -9.93 5.42 14.62
CA GLN A 28 -9.01 4.32 14.39
C GLN A 28 -9.38 3.09 15.23
N ILE A 29 -9.25 1.90 14.68
CA ILE A 29 -9.41 0.63 15.38
C ILE A 29 -8.32 0.49 16.45
N LYS A 30 -8.73 0.27 17.72
CA LYS A 30 -7.83 0.10 18.87
C LYS A 30 -7.54 -1.36 19.22
N THR A 31 -8.19 -2.30 18.54
CA THR A 31 -8.00 -3.73 18.77
C THR A 31 -6.85 -4.27 17.93
N HIS A 32 -6.02 -5.10 18.54
CA HIS A 32 -4.83 -5.69 17.95
C HIS A 32 -4.92 -7.21 17.97
N GLU A 33 -4.09 -7.86 17.15
CA GLU A 33 -3.93 -9.31 17.13
C GLU A 33 -2.46 -9.66 16.93
N ASP A 34 -2.03 -10.77 17.51
CA ASP A 34 -0.68 -11.28 17.33
C ASP A 34 -0.70 -12.37 16.26
N LEU A 35 0.12 -12.23 15.24
CA LEU A 35 0.18 -13.15 14.10
C LEU A 35 1.59 -13.73 13.95
N PRO A 36 1.70 -14.98 13.46
CA PRO A 36 2.98 -15.49 12.96
C PRO A 36 3.57 -14.53 11.92
N LEU A 37 4.90 -14.37 11.93
CA LEU A 37 5.60 -13.47 11.01
C LEU A 37 5.19 -13.67 9.54
N GLN A 38 4.99 -14.92 9.12
CA GLN A 38 4.60 -15.28 7.75
C GLN A 38 3.23 -14.73 7.33
N GLU A 39 2.35 -14.44 8.30
CA GLU A 39 1.00 -13.89 8.07
C GLU A 39 0.94 -12.37 8.24
N ALA A 40 2.09 -11.73 8.62
CA ALA A 40 2.16 -10.30 8.87
C ALA A 40 2.28 -9.45 7.59
N TYR A 41 2.54 -10.02 6.43
CA TYR A 41 2.65 -9.30 5.17
C TYR A 41 1.36 -8.51 4.85
N CYS A 42 1.51 -7.26 4.42
CA CYS A 42 0.44 -6.30 4.16
C CYS A 42 -0.41 -5.91 5.40
N ARG A 43 -0.03 -6.35 6.61
CA ARG A 43 -0.66 -5.91 7.85
C ARG A 43 -0.07 -4.57 8.31
N VAL A 44 -0.72 -3.94 9.29
CA VAL A 44 -0.29 -2.67 9.86
C VAL A 44 0.22 -2.91 11.29
N LEU A 45 1.44 -2.45 11.56
CA LEU A 45 2.09 -2.62 12.86
C LEU A 45 1.32 -1.85 13.95
N ALA A 46 1.03 -2.53 15.07
CA ALA A 46 0.22 -1.96 16.14
C ALA A 46 1.00 -1.12 17.16
N SER A 47 2.31 -1.31 17.22
CA SER A 47 3.23 -0.60 18.17
C SER A 47 4.58 -0.39 17.52
N ASP A 48 5.33 0.56 18.03
CA ASP A 48 6.71 0.78 17.62
C ASP A 48 7.56 -0.49 17.79
N LEU A 49 8.34 -0.79 16.77
CA LEU A 49 9.40 -1.81 16.83
C LEU A 49 10.73 -1.13 17.08
N ARG A 50 11.40 -1.52 18.17
CA ARG A 50 12.75 -1.07 18.50
C ARG A 50 13.72 -2.22 18.40
N ALA A 51 14.97 -1.91 18.05
CA ALA A 51 16.05 -2.88 18.05
C ALA A 51 16.27 -3.43 19.48
N THR A 52 16.19 -4.75 19.64
CA THR A 52 16.43 -5.44 20.92
C THR A 52 17.90 -5.80 21.12
N ALA A 53 18.70 -5.70 20.06
CA ALA A 53 20.15 -5.91 20.02
C ALA A 53 20.71 -5.11 18.82
N ASP A 54 22.03 -4.96 18.79
CA ASP A 54 22.73 -4.37 17.66
C ASP A 54 22.55 -5.21 16.39
N LEU A 55 22.44 -4.56 15.24
CA LEU A 55 22.37 -5.16 13.91
C LEU A 55 23.51 -4.65 13.03
N PRO A 56 24.41 -5.53 12.54
CA PRO A 56 24.63 -6.88 13.07
C PRO A 56 25.19 -6.84 14.48
N GLY A 57 25.08 -7.95 15.25
CA GLY A 57 25.57 -8.04 16.63
C GLY A 57 27.10 -8.22 16.75
N PHE A 58 27.85 -8.22 15.64
CA PHE A 58 29.30 -8.37 15.61
C PHE A 58 29.90 -7.83 14.31
N ARG A 59 31.18 -7.47 14.34
CA ARG A 59 31.92 -7.04 13.15
C ARG A 59 32.13 -8.23 12.19
N ARG A 60 31.83 -8.05 10.92
CA ARG A 60 31.91 -9.14 9.90
C ARG A 60 32.55 -8.68 8.60
N SER A 61 33.22 -9.61 7.91
CA SER A 61 33.78 -9.36 6.60
C SER A 61 32.73 -9.24 5.52
N THR A 62 32.90 -8.30 4.58
CA THR A 62 32.08 -8.18 3.37
C THR A 62 32.64 -8.99 2.18
N VAL A 63 33.86 -9.51 2.30
CA VAL A 63 34.62 -10.17 1.24
C VAL A 63 35.32 -11.39 1.76
N ASP A 64 35.74 -12.28 0.85
CA ASP A 64 36.72 -13.33 1.14
C ASP A 64 38.12 -12.71 1.13
N GLY A 65 38.91 -12.96 2.16
CA GLY A 65 40.23 -12.35 2.25
C GLY A 65 40.95 -12.59 3.57
N TYR A 66 41.83 -11.68 3.91
CA TYR A 66 42.66 -11.77 5.09
C TYR A 66 42.40 -10.60 6.02
N ALA A 67 42.00 -10.90 7.26
CA ALA A 67 41.85 -9.91 8.31
C ALA A 67 43.23 -9.42 8.78
N VAL A 68 43.37 -8.09 8.88
CA VAL A 68 44.65 -7.43 9.15
C VAL A 68 44.51 -6.27 10.15
N HIS A 69 45.60 -5.89 10.79
CA HIS A 69 45.77 -4.51 11.20
C HIS A 69 46.06 -3.64 9.97
N ALA A 70 45.21 -2.70 9.64
CA ALA A 70 45.35 -1.84 8.45
C ALA A 70 46.75 -1.21 8.34
N LYS A 71 47.32 -0.74 9.47
CA LYS A 71 48.67 -0.13 9.49
C LYS A 71 49.80 -1.09 9.09
N ASP A 72 49.66 -2.38 9.19
CA ASP A 72 50.64 -3.39 8.77
C ASP A 72 50.69 -3.50 7.25
N THR A 73 49.71 -2.95 6.57
CA THR A 73 49.60 -2.92 5.08
C THR A 73 50.05 -1.58 4.47
N PHE A 74 50.30 -0.57 5.28
CA PHE A 74 50.63 0.76 4.76
C PHE A 74 51.92 0.76 3.96
N GLY A 75 51.87 1.33 2.77
CA GLY A 75 52.97 1.34 1.82
C GLY A 75 53.10 0.07 0.96
N ALA A 76 52.21 -0.92 1.16
CA ALA A 76 52.17 -2.10 0.31
C ALA A 76 51.86 -1.74 -1.15
N GLY A 77 52.49 -2.45 -2.08
CA GLY A 77 52.27 -2.33 -3.51
C GLY A 77 52.76 -3.58 -4.25
N GLU A 78 52.46 -3.72 -5.54
CA GLU A 78 52.90 -4.87 -6.36
C GLU A 78 54.41 -5.09 -6.33
N GLY A 79 55.19 -4.00 -6.32
CA GLY A 79 56.66 -4.07 -6.27
C GLY A 79 57.27 -4.19 -4.87
N LEU A 80 56.46 -3.95 -3.83
CA LEU A 80 56.89 -4.03 -2.42
C LEU A 80 55.68 -4.46 -1.55
N PRO A 81 55.30 -5.75 -1.59
CA PRO A 81 54.17 -6.23 -0.80
C PRO A 81 54.47 -6.24 0.71
N ALA A 82 53.43 -6.02 1.53
CA ALA A 82 53.54 -6.28 2.96
C ALA A 82 53.49 -7.81 3.17
N ILE A 83 54.33 -8.31 4.10
CA ILE A 83 54.41 -9.75 4.43
C ILE A 83 53.89 -9.95 5.86
N LEU A 84 52.80 -10.73 6.03
CA LEU A 84 52.22 -11.03 7.32
C LEU A 84 52.20 -12.52 7.60
N ASN A 85 52.31 -12.89 8.89
CA ASN A 85 52.25 -14.28 9.34
C ASN A 85 50.78 -14.74 9.39
N LEU A 86 50.46 -15.83 8.66
CA LEU A 86 49.15 -16.46 8.72
C LEU A 86 49.03 -17.32 10.00
N VAL A 87 48.15 -16.85 10.93
CA VAL A 87 48.01 -17.55 12.24
C VAL A 87 46.79 -18.44 12.34
N GLY A 88 45.93 -18.44 11.31
CA GLY A 88 44.76 -19.30 11.26
C GLY A 88 43.69 -18.83 10.32
N ALA A 89 42.49 -19.41 10.51
CA ALA A 89 41.32 -19.11 9.72
C ALA A 89 40.07 -19.01 10.62
N VAL A 90 39.19 -18.08 10.30
CA VAL A 90 37.87 -17.95 10.93
C VAL A 90 36.84 -18.78 10.17
N ARG A 91 35.93 -19.44 10.87
CA ARG A 91 34.83 -20.20 10.29
C ARG A 91 33.53 -19.40 10.38
N ILE A 92 32.75 -19.44 9.29
CA ILE A 92 31.41 -18.85 9.28
C ILE A 92 30.55 -19.53 10.37
N GLY A 93 29.72 -18.73 11.06
CA GLY A 93 28.80 -19.21 12.08
C GLY A 93 29.48 -19.60 13.42
N GLN A 94 30.76 -19.27 13.58
CA GLN A 94 31.50 -19.48 14.82
C GLN A 94 32.14 -18.17 15.28
N PRO A 95 32.28 -17.94 16.59
CA PRO A 95 33.08 -16.83 17.11
C PRO A 95 34.52 -16.93 16.61
N ALA A 96 35.15 -15.80 16.30
CA ALA A 96 36.56 -15.75 16.02
C ALA A 96 37.34 -16.00 17.31
N ALA A 97 37.91 -17.21 17.45
CA ALA A 97 38.60 -17.64 18.67
C ALA A 97 40.09 -17.20 18.74
N LEU A 98 40.55 -16.40 17.77
CA LEU A 98 41.92 -15.93 17.65
C LEU A 98 41.97 -14.39 17.79
N THR A 99 43.11 -13.90 18.30
CA THR A 99 43.43 -12.46 18.39
C THR A 99 44.66 -12.22 17.53
N LEU A 100 44.59 -11.23 16.63
CA LEU A 100 45.70 -10.86 15.77
C LEU A 100 46.63 -9.88 16.49
N LEU A 101 47.94 -10.19 16.53
CA LEU A 101 49.00 -9.28 16.93
C LEU A 101 49.53 -8.53 15.67
N PRO A 102 50.22 -7.39 15.85
CA PRO A 102 50.89 -6.71 14.73
C PRO A 102 51.75 -7.66 13.91
N GLY A 103 51.73 -7.57 12.61
CA GLY A 103 52.43 -8.46 11.66
C GLY A 103 51.76 -9.84 11.43
N GLN A 104 50.56 -10.05 11.99
CA GLN A 104 49.78 -11.29 11.83
C GLN A 104 48.54 -11.04 10.98
N THR A 105 48.09 -12.11 10.33
CA THR A 105 46.83 -12.12 9.56
C THR A 105 46.11 -13.45 9.75
N ALA A 106 44.81 -13.46 9.48
CA ALA A 106 43.98 -14.66 9.48
C ALA A 106 43.05 -14.66 8.27
N TRP A 107 42.83 -15.84 7.71
CA TRP A 107 41.84 -16.03 6.67
C TRP A 107 40.44 -15.79 7.20
N VAL A 108 39.63 -14.99 6.49
CA VAL A 108 38.22 -14.71 6.81
C VAL A 108 37.36 -14.78 5.56
N PRO A 109 36.37 -15.67 5.51
CA PRO A 109 35.38 -15.69 4.43
C PRO A 109 34.32 -14.61 4.64
N THR A 110 33.63 -14.23 3.57
CA THR A 110 32.50 -13.30 3.59
C THR A 110 31.47 -13.68 4.66
N GLY A 111 31.05 -12.72 5.46
CA GLY A 111 30.10 -12.91 6.55
C GLY A 111 30.71 -13.48 7.86
N ALA A 112 31.97 -13.88 7.88
CA ALA A 112 32.63 -14.34 9.09
C ALA A 112 32.94 -13.18 10.05
N MET A 113 32.97 -13.50 11.35
CA MET A 113 33.33 -12.56 12.41
C MET A 113 34.79 -12.10 12.25
N ILE A 114 35.02 -10.79 12.38
CA ILE A 114 36.38 -10.22 12.37
C ILE A 114 37.08 -10.56 13.70
N PRO A 115 38.31 -11.11 13.65
CA PRO A 115 39.08 -11.38 14.88
C PRO A 115 39.38 -10.12 15.65
N GLU A 116 39.56 -10.27 16.95
CA GLU A 116 40.13 -9.25 17.80
C GLU A 116 41.51 -8.83 17.25
N GLY A 117 41.81 -7.50 17.33
CA GLY A 117 43.05 -6.97 16.82
C GLY A 117 43.04 -6.62 15.32
N ALA A 118 42.13 -7.16 14.51
CA ALA A 118 41.97 -6.72 13.14
C ALA A 118 40.99 -5.53 13.03
N ASP A 119 41.26 -4.62 12.11
CA ASP A 119 40.39 -3.48 11.80
C ASP A 119 40.10 -3.33 10.29
N ALA A 120 40.62 -4.20 9.44
CA ALA A 120 40.33 -4.26 8.01
C ALA A 120 40.44 -5.70 7.45
N VAL A 121 39.90 -5.89 6.25
CA VAL A 121 40.09 -7.12 5.45
C VAL A 121 40.64 -6.76 4.08
N VAL A 122 41.75 -7.40 3.71
CA VAL A 122 42.30 -7.33 2.33
C VAL A 122 41.66 -8.43 1.51
N MET A 123 41.08 -8.06 0.36
CA MET A 123 40.47 -9.00 -0.56
C MET A 123 41.48 -10.04 -1.06
N LEU A 124 41.03 -11.26 -1.28
CA LEU A 124 41.84 -12.38 -1.77
C LEU A 124 42.63 -12.01 -3.05
N GLU A 125 42.02 -11.25 -3.94
CA GLU A 125 42.60 -10.83 -5.23
C GLU A 125 43.87 -9.98 -5.10
N TYR A 126 44.13 -9.41 -3.93
CA TYR A 126 45.29 -8.60 -3.64
C TYR A 126 46.30 -9.31 -2.72
N THR A 127 46.21 -10.63 -2.62
CA THR A 127 47.02 -11.43 -1.70
C THR A 127 47.62 -12.64 -2.40
N GLU A 128 48.78 -13.08 -1.95
CA GLU A 128 49.41 -14.34 -2.34
C GLU A 128 49.87 -15.09 -1.07
N THR A 129 49.51 -16.37 -0.95
CA THR A 129 49.86 -17.19 0.20
C THR A 129 51.02 -18.10 -0.12
N LEU A 130 52.09 -17.99 0.66
CA LEU A 130 53.30 -18.79 0.56
C LEU A 130 53.58 -19.48 1.92
N ALA A 131 53.18 -20.74 2.04
CA ALA A 131 53.22 -21.49 3.29
C ALA A 131 52.46 -20.73 4.43
N ASP A 132 53.14 -20.32 5.48
CA ASP A 132 52.56 -19.60 6.63
C ASP A 132 52.67 -18.07 6.49
N LEU A 133 52.98 -17.57 5.28
CA LEU A 133 53.07 -16.12 5.01
C LEU A 133 52.06 -15.72 3.98
N VAL A 134 51.50 -14.49 4.15
CA VAL A 134 50.62 -13.87 3.19
C VAL A 134 51.28 -12.55 2.72
N GLN A 135 51.47 -12.44 1.42
CA GLN A 135 51.94 -11.24 0.76
C GLN A 135 50.66 -10.42 0.39
N ILE A 136 50.69 -9.14 0.73
CA ILE A 136 49.61 -8.19 0.48
C ILE A 136 50.16 -7.12 -0.47
N SER A 137 49.58 -7.04 -1.66
CA SER A 137 49.99 -6.12 -2.73
C SER A 137 49.24 -4.77 -2.74
N ARG A 138 48.23 -4.63 -1.88
CA ARG A 138 47.41 -3.41 -1.78
C ARG A 138 47.15 -3.05 -0.30
N PRO A 139 47.38 -1.77 0.13
CA PRO A 139 47.10 -1.32 1.46
C PRO A 139 45.58 -1.28 1.73
N ALA A 140 45.19 -1.52 2.96
CA ALA A 140 43.83 -1.33 3.44
C ALA A 140 43.76 -0.18 4.44
N ALA A 141 42.70 0.59 4.41
CA ALA A 141 42.37 1.55 5.45
C ALA A 141 41.62 0.88 6.62
N PRO A 142 41.69 1.44 7.84
CA PRO A 142 40.82 0.97 8.93
C PRO A 142 39.34 1.01 8.51
N GLY A 143 38.60 -0.10 8.71
CA GLY A 143 37.21 -0.28 8.30
C GLY A 143 37.03 -0.84 6.90
N ASP A 144 38.06 -0.94 6.06
CA ASP A 144 37.93 -1.50 4.71
C ASP A 144 37.41 -2.94 4.77
N ASN A 145 36.31 -3.20 4.01
CA ASN A 145 35.65 -4.48 3.88
C ASN A 145 35.14 -5.09 5.20
N VAL A 146 34.83 -4.23 6.19
CA VAL A 146 34.26 -4.62 7.49
C VAL A 146 32.94 -3.92 7.69
N ILE A 147 31.88 -4.68 7.97
CA ILE A 147 30.64 -4.13 8.54
C ILE A 147 30.82 -4.10 10.06
N LEU A 148 30.59 -2.94 10.68
CA LEU A 148 30.69 -2.77 12.12
C LEU A 148 29.49 -3.44 12.84
N ALA A 149 29.67 -3.78 14.11
CA ALA A 149 28.52 -4.01 14.97
C ALA A 149 27.68 -2.72 15.01
N ASP A 150 26.37 -2.81 15.08
CA ASP A 150 25.44 -1.67 15.08
C ASP A 150 25.36 -0.78 13.81
N GLU A 151 26.08 -1.11 12.75
CA GLU A 151 26.11 -0.29 11.53
C GLU A 151 24.74 -0.14 10.86
N ASP A 152 23.89 -1.16 10.95
CA ASP A 152 22.52 -1.13 10.43
C ASP A 152 21.54 -0.53 11.46
N ALA A 153 21.66 -0.93 12.73
CA ALA A 153 20.91 -0.35 13.84
C ALA A 153 21.56 -0.67 15.19
N ALA A 154 21.57 0.31 16.09
CA ALA A 154 21.97 0.13 17.48
C ALA A 154 20.80 -0.32 18.36
N CYS A 155 21.10 -1.07 19.41
CA CYS A 155 20.11 -1.47 20.41
C CYS A 155 19.34 -0.27 20.96
N GLY A 156 18.00 -0.32 20.91
CA GLY A 156 17.10 0.76 21.32
C GLY A 156 16.60 1.65 20.19
N ASP A 157 17.21 1.62 19.01
CA ASP A 157 16.78 2.42 17.86
C ASP A 157 15.34 2.09 17.46
N LEU A 158 14.59 3.13 17.06
CA LEU A 158 13.27 2.97 16.46
C LEU A 158 13.43 2.51 15.01
N LEU A 159 13.08 1.25 14.74
CA LEU A 159 13.19 0.64 13.42
C LEU A 159 11.93 0.83 12.57
N LEU A 160 10.77 0.56 13.16
CA LEU A 160 9.48 0.70 12.49
C LEU A 160 8.49 1.38 13.45
N PRO A 161 7.86 2.50 13.06
CA PRO A 161 6.84 3.14 13.87
C PRO A 161 5.51 2.38 13.80
N ALA A 162 4.69 2.52 14.83
CA ALA A 162 3.29 2.10 14.79
C ALA A 162 2.58 2.73 13.59
N GLY A 163 1.64 1.99 12.97
CA GLY A 163 0.97 2.41 11.75
C GLY A 163 1.74 2.11 10.46
N GLN A 164 2.99 1.63 10.54
CA GLN A 164 3.75 1.18 9.37
C GLN A 164 3.10 -0.06 8.75
N ARG A 165 2.92 -0.05 7.42
CA ARG A 165 2.48 -1.24 6.67
C ARG A 165 3.67 -2.16 6.46
N ILE A 166 3.49 -3.44 6.77
CA ILE A 166 4.54 -4.46 6.72
C ILE A 166 4.66 -4.98 5.28
N GLY A 167 5.74 -4.64 4.62
CA GLY A 167 6.16 -5.17 3.32
C GLY A 167 7.26 -6.23 3.46
N SER A 168 7.89 -6.59 2.34
CA SER A 168 8.96 -7.60 2.33
C SER A 168 10.21 -7.15 3.09
N GLY A 169 10.57 -5.86 3.03
CA GLY A 169 11.69 -5.29 3.79
C GLY A 169 11.45 -5.38 5.29
N GLU A 170 10.26 -4.99 5.75
CA GLU A 170 9.88 -5.05 7.16
C GLU A 170 9.81 -6.49 7.67
N ILE A 171 9.36 -7.45 6.85
CA ILE A 171 9.44 -8.89 7.20
C ILE A 171 10.89 -9.32 7.40
N GLY A 172 11.81 -8.91 6.51
CA GLY A 172 13.25 -9.20 6.65
C GLY A 172 13.83 -8.61 7.94
N LEU A 173 13.50 -7.37 8.25
CA LEU A 173 13.94 -6.69 9.47
C LEU A 173 13.39 -7.36 10.73
N LEU A 174 12.10 -7.70 10.76
CA LEU A 174 11.50 -8.45 11.87
C LEU A 174 12.17 -9.81 12.08
N ALA A 175 12.48 -10.50 10.97
CA ALA A 175 13.19 -11.78 11.02
C ALA A 175 14.62 -11.66 11.55
N SER A 176 15.35 -10.59 11.19
CA SER A 176 16.71 -10.33 11.69
C SER A 176 16.76 -10.11 13.19
N LEU A 177 15.67 -9.61 13.78
CA LEU A 177 15.49 -9.44 15.23
C LEU A 177 14.96 -10.71 15.93
N GLY A 178 14.71 -11.80 15.18
CA GLY A 178 14.15 -13.04 15.75
C GLY A 178 12.66 -12.96 16.10
N CYS A 179 11.92 -11.99 15.57
CA CYS A 179 10.48 -11.87 15.80
C CYS A 179 9.72 -13.01 15.12
N THR A 180 9.23 -13.97 15.89
CA THR A 180 8.39 -15.09 15.38
C THR A 180 6.91 -14.71 15.29
N THR A 181 6.49 -13.73 16.10
CA THR A 181 5.14 -13.19 16.14
C THR A 181 5.19 -11.66 16.04
N VAL A 182 4.18 -11.08 15.41
CA VAL A 182 4.08 -9.63 15.17
C VAL A 182 2.73 -9.14 15.63
N ARG A 183 2.72 -8.08 16.45
CA ARG A 183 1.51 -7.43 16.91
C ARG A 183 1.02 -6.42 15.86
N VAL A 184 -0.16 -6.65 15.31
CA VAL A 184 -0.72 -5.86 14.22
C VAL A 184 -2.11 -5.33 14.55
N VAL A 185 -2.51 -4.25 13.90
CA VAL A 185 -3.89 -3.76 13.98
C VAL A 185 -4.81 -4.80 13.34
N ARG A 186 -5.92 -5.12 14.01
CA ARG A 186 -6.95 -6.02 13.47
C ARG A 186 -7.51 -5.47 12.16
N LYS A 187 -7.78 -6.34 11.18
CA LYS A 187 -8.39 -5.93 9.92
C LYS A 187 -9.76 -5.28 10.15
N PRO A 188 -10.05 -4.14 9.50
CA PRO A 188 -11.40 -3.56 9.49
C PRO A 188 -12.41 -4.56 8.91
N ARG A 189 -13.49 -4.78 9.63
CA ARG A 189 -14.60 -5.65 9.25
C ARG A 189 -15.62 -4.84 8.49
N ALA A 190 -15.90 -5.23 7.25
CA ALA A 190 -16.87 -4.58 6.40
C ALA A 190 -18.15 -5.38 6.26
N CYS A 191 -19.31 -4.70 6.33
CA CYS A 191 -20.57 -5.22 5.87
C CYS A 191 -20.94 -4.56 4.53
N ILE A 192 -21.30 -5.37 3.53
CA ILE A 192 -21.78 -4.91 2.22
C ILE A 192 -23.26 -5.20 2.10
N LEU A 193 -24.04 -4.16 1.79
CA LEU A 193 -25.45 -4.27 1.48
C LEU A 193 -25.66 -3.81 0.04
N SER A 194 -25.91 -4.73 -0.86
CA SER A 194 -26.26 -4.47 -2.26
C SER A 194 -27.77 -4.38 -2.39
N THR A 195 -28.29 -3.33 -3.02
CA THR A 195 -29.73 -3.11 -3.20
C THR A 195 -30.10 -2.90 -4.66
N GLY A 196 -31.25 -3.41 -5.03
CA GLY A 196 -31.82 -3.25 -6.39
C GLY A 196 -32.78 -4.39 -6.69
N ASP A 197 -33.99 -4.06 -7.14
CA ASP A 197 -35.00 -5.06 -7.52
C ASP A 197 -34.63 -5.80 -8.81
N GLU A 198 -33.76 -5.18 -9.63
CA GLU A 198 -33.21 -5.76 -10.87
C GLU A 198 -32.03 -6.71 -10.61
N ILE A 199 -31.47 -6.74 -9.39
CA ILE A 199 -30.21 -7.43 -9.10
C ILE A 199 -30.48 -8.86 -8.62
N VAL A 200 -29.76 -9.82 -9.22
CA VAL A 200 -29.79 -11.23 -8.82
C VAL A 200 -28.41 -11.75 -8.43
N PRO A 201 -28.30 -12.80 -7.59
CA PRO A 201 -27.03 -13.46 -7.28
C PRO A 201 -26.30 -13.95 -8.54
N ILE A 202 -24.97 -14.09 -8.46
CA ILE A 202 -24.13 -14.45 -9.62
C ILE A 202 -24.39 -15.86 -10.16
N ASP A 203 -24.87 -16.76 -9.34
CA ASP A 203 -25.22 -18.15 -9.68
C ASP A 203 -26.63 -18.30 -10.29
N VAL A 204 -27.42 -17.23 -10.29
CA VAL A 204 -28.74 -17.18 -10.89
C VAL A 204 -28.66 -16.66 -12.32
N ALA A 205 -29.35 -17.32 -13.25
CA ALA A 205 -29.51 -16.80 -14.60
C ALA A 205 -30.49 -15.62 -14.59
N PRO A 206 -30.08 -14.40 -15.02
CA PRO A 206 -30.98 -13.25 -14.97
C PRO A 206 -32.11 -13.38 -15.99
N ALA A 207 -33.33 -13.07 -15.58
CA ALA A 207 -34.47 -12.89 -16.45
C ALA A 207 -34.34 -11.55 -17.23
N PRO A 208 -35.15 -11.32 -18.28
CA PRO A 208 -35.21 -10.02 -18.94
C PRO A 208 -35.46 -8.88 -17.93
N GLY A 209 -34.62 -7.86 -17.92
CA GLY A 209 -34.69 -6.75 -16.98
C GLY A 209 -33.85 -6.96 -15.70
N GLN A 210 -33.30 -8.14 -15.47
CA GLN A 210 -32.42 -8.42 -14.35
C GLN A 210 -30.95 -8.43 -14.74
N VAL A 211 -30.06 -8.14 -13.77
CA VAL A 211 -28.61 -8.18 -13.90
C VAL A 211 -27.97 -8.86 -12.69
N ARG A 212 -26.81 -9.49 -12.90
CA ARG A 212 -26.06 -10.08 -11.78
C ARG A 212 -25.43 -9.00 -10.90
N ASP A 213 -25.34 -9.25 -9.59
CA ASP A 213 -24.63 -8.37 -8.67
C ASP A 213 -23.13 -8.38 -8.95
N ILE A 214 -22.64 -7.33 -9.58
CA ILE A 214 -21.23 -7.11 -9.86
C ILE A 214 -20.56 -6.41 -8.67
N ASN A 215 -21.26 -5.43 -8.08
CA ASN A 215 -20.69 -4.53 -7.09
C ASN A 215 -20.29 -5.25 -5.79
N LEU A 216 -21.09 -6.17 -5.31
CA LEU A 216 -20.78 -6.97 -4.13
C LEU A 216 -19.41 -7.64 -4.28
N HIS A 217 -19.10 -8.20 -5.43
CA HIS A 217 -17.84 -8.92 -5.70
C HIS A 217 -16.67 -7.96 -5.92
N THR A 218 -16.85 -6.89 -6.71
CA THR A 218 -15.78 -5.92 -6.97
C THR A 218 -15.40 -5.14 -5.70
N ILE A 219 -16.40 -4.72 -4.92
CA ILE A 219 -16.19 -4.03 -3.63
C ILE A 219 -15.50 -4.96 -2.63
N THR A 220 -15.90 -6.24 -2.56
CA THR A 220 -15.22 -7.24 -1.72
C THR A 220 -13.73 -7.34 -2.05
N ALA A 221 -13.39 -7.38 -3.35
CA ALA A 221 -11.99 -7.41 -3.78
C ALA A 221 -11.24 -6.13 -3.39
N LEU A 222 -11.86 -4.97 -3.57
CA LEU A 222 -11.27 -3.67 -3.23
C LEU A 222 -11.07 -3.50 -1.71
N ILE A 223 -12.02 -3.94 -0.88
CA ILE A 223 -11.87 -3.96 0.59
C ILE A 223 -10.69 -4.82 1.00
N LYS A 224 -10.57 -6.04 0.45
CA LYS A 224 -9.44 -6.94 0.75
C LYS A 224 -8.11 -6.34 0.33
N LYS A 225 -8.05 -5.75 -0.87
CA LYS A 225 -6.85 -5.05 -1.37
C LYS A 225 -6.43 -3.90 -0.46
N ALA A 226 -7.38 -3.13 0.07
CA ALA A 226 -7.10 -2.03 1.00
C ALA A 226 -6.61 -2.51 2.38
N GLY A 227 -6.80 -3.78 2.73
CA GLY A 227 -6.40 -4.39 4.01
C GLY A 227 -7.55 -4.68 4.97
N GLY A 228 -8.81 -4.57 4.51
CA GLY A 228 -9.99 -4.95 5.27
C GLY A 228 -10.40 -6.41 5.06
N CYS A 229 -11.47 -6.83 5.73
CA CYS A 229 -12.14 -8.10 5.50
C CYS A 229 -13.67 -7.90 5.45
N VAL A 230 -14.36 -8.72 4.67
CA VAL A 230 -15.83 -8.68 4.56
C VAL A 230 -16.39 -9.76 5.48
N THR A 231 -17.18 -9.35 6.47
CA THR A 231 -17.82 -10.24 7.44
C THR A 231 -19.27 -10.57 7.08
N SER A 232 -19.93 -9.68 6.33
CA SER A 232 -21.29 -9.89 5.82
C SER A 232 -21.44 -9.23 4.45
N ALA A 233 -22.09 -9.94 3.54
CA ALA A 233 -22.42 -9.44 2.21
C ALA A 233 -23.84 -9.91 1.87
N GLN A 234 -24.74 -8.96 1.66
CA GLN A 234 -26.17 -9.26 1.51
C GLN A 234 -26.75 -8.48 0.34
N LEU A 235 -27.58 -9.18 -0.45
CA LEU A 235 -28.43 -8.57 -1.45
C LEU A 235 -29.83 -8.33 -0.85
N ARG A 236 -30.38 -7.14 -1.06
CA ARG A 236 -31.69 -6.71 -0.57
C ARG A 236 -32.51 -6.05 -1.68
N HIS A 237 -33.82 -6.14 -1.56
CA HIS A 237 -34.75 -5.36 -2.36
C HIS A 237 -34.70 -3.87 -1.97
N ASP A 238 -35.15 -3.01 -2.86
CA ASP A 238 -35.26 -1.56 -2.63
C ASP A 238 -36.43 -1.25 -1.68
N ASP A 239 -36.21 -1.55 -0.40
CA ASP A 239 -37.17 -1.34 0.68
C ASP A 239 -36.50 -0.65 1.88
N ALA A 240 -37.06 0.47 2.31
CA ALA A 240 -36.49 1.30 3.38
C ALA A 240 -36.46 0.60 4.75
N ASP A 241 -37.47 -0.20 5.07
CA ASP A 241 -37.54 -0.90 6.36
C ASP A 241 -36.61 -2.11 6.38
N LEU A 242 -36.50 -2.84 5.28
CA LEU A 242 -35.52 -3.93 5.12
C LEU A 242 -34.08 -3.40 5.18
N LEU A 243 -33.81 -2.26 4.55
CA LEU A 243 -32.49 -1.63 4.60
C LEU A 243 -32.16 -1.14 6.01
N THR A 244 -33.13 -0.51 6.69
CA THR A 244 -32.99 -0.07 8.09
C THR A 244 -32.65 -1.24 9.00
N ALA A 245 -33.42 -2.34 8.94
CA ALA A 245 -33.17 -3.54 9.74
C ALA A 245 -31.80 -4.18 9.43
N SER A 246 -31.38 -4.18 8.15
CA SER A 246 -30.06 -4.70 7.76
C SER A 246 -28.91 -3.83 8.29
N LEU A 247 -29.07 -2.51 8.34
CA LEU A 247 -28.10 -1.58 8.94
C LEU A 247 -28.00 -1.81 10.46
N GLU A 248 -29.13 -1.96 11.16
CA GLU A 248 -29.16 -2.24 12.60
C GLU A 248 -28.43 -3.56 12.93
N GLN A 249 -28.60 -4.59 12.10
CA GLN A 249 -27.90 -5.87 12.25
C GLN A 249 -26.40 -5.77 11.93
N ALA A 250 -25.99 -4.88 11.03
CA ALA A 250 -24.59 -4.72 10.63
C ALA A 250 -23.74 -3.98 11.69
N ILE A 251 -24.29 -2.99 12.37
CA ILE A 251 -23.58 -2.12 13.33
C ILE A 251 -22.76 -2.91 14.37
N PRO A 252 -23.30 -3.91 15.09
CA PRO A 252 -22.55 -4.59 16.14
C PRO A 252 -21.42 -5.49 15.63
N VAL A 253 -21.36 -5.80 14.33
CA VAL A 253 -20.46 -6.81 13.78
C VAL A 253 -19.44 -6.27 12.77
N CYS A 254 -19.49 -4.97 12.44
CA CYS A 254 -18.59 -4.35 11.47
C CYS A 254 -17.97 -3.06 11.98
N ASP A 255 -16.95 -2.59 11.28
CA ASP A 255 -16.24 -1.35 11.51
C ASP A 255 -16.49 -0.34 10.36
N LEU A 256 -17.08 -0.79 9.27
CA LEU A 256 -17.56 0.03 8.17
C LEU A 256 -18.71 -0.65 7.44
N ILE A 257 -19.60 0.16 6.88
CA ILE A 257 -20.75 -0.33 6.07
C ILE A 257 -20.62 0.24 4.67
N VAL A 258 -20.78 -0.62 3.67
CA VAL A 258 -20.82 -0.25 2.26
C VAL A 258 -22.19 -0.58 1.69
N LEU A 259 -22.86 0.44 1.20
CA LEU A 259 -24.12 0.30 0.48
C LEU A 259 -23.84 0.42 -1.02
N SER A 260 -24.45 -0.41 -1.84
CA SER A 260 -24.32 -0.36 -3.31
C SER A 260 -25.69 -0.43 -3.94
N GLY A 261 -26.05 0.59 -4.70
CA GLY A 261 -27.39 0.78 -5.24
C GLY A 261 -28.20 1.81 -4.44
N GLY A 262 -29.48 1.99 -4.76
CA GLY A 262 -30.40 2.88 -4.02
C GLY A 262 -30.06 4.37 -4.00
N SER A 263 -29.02 4.80 -4.72
CA SER A 263 -28.54 6.20 -4.73
C SER A 263 -28.96 6.99 -5.99
N SER A 264 -29.95 6.48 -6.75
CA SER A 264 -30.45 7.17 -7.94
C SER A 264 -31.25 8.40 -7.57
N VAL A 265 -31.03 9.49 -8.31
CA VAL A 265 -31.78 10.75 -8.18
C VAL A 265 -33.25 10.51 -8.53
N GLY A 266 -34.09 10.28 -7.51
CA GLY A 266 -35.53 10.06 -7.66
C GLY A 266 -36.23 10.17 -6.30
N ASP A 267 -37.57 10.23 -6.28
CA ASP A 267 -38.43 10.39 -5.10
C ASP A 267 -38.26 9.33 -3.98
N ARG A 268 -37.30 8.41 -4.10
CA ARG A 268 -37.05 7.27 -3.19
C ARG A 268 -35.61 7.21 -2.76
N ASP A 269 -35.22 8.15 -1.91
CA ASP A 269 -33.86 8.12 -1.34
C ASP A 269 -33.81 7.22 -0.09
N TYR A 270 -34.13 5.93 -0.31
CA TYR A 270 -34.20 4.92 0.76
C TYR A 270 -32.89 4.83 1.56
N THR A 271 -31.76 4.96 0.88
CA THR A 271 -30.43 4.88 1.50
C THR A 271 -30.21 6.00 2.52
N ILE A 272 -30.48 7.25 2.13
CA ILE A 272 -30.32 8.40 3.02
C ILE A 272 -31.27 8.32 4.21
N ASN A 273 -32.54 8.00 3.94
CA ASN A 273 -33.55 7.87 5.00
C ASN A 273 -33.18 6.75 5.98
N ALA A 274 -32.74 5.59 5.51
CA ALA A 274 -32.32 4.48 6.37
C ALA A 274 -31.10 4.86 7.23
N ILE A 275 -30.05 5.45 6.63
CA ILE A 275 -28.85 5.90 7.37
C ILE A 275 -29.25 6.90 8.48
N ASN A 276 -30.06 7.91 8.16
CA ASN A 276 -30.46 8.95 9.12
C ASN A 276 -31.38 8.45 10.23
N ARG A 277 -32.15 7.37 9.96
CA ARG A 277 -33.06 6.74 10.91
C ARG A 277 -32.32 5.88 11.93
N VAL A 278 -31.27 5.18 11.50
CA VAL A 278 -30.56 4.19 12.33
C VAL A 278 -29.61 4.86 13.32
N GLY A 279 -29.03 6.02 13.01
CA GLY A 279 -28.13 6.67 13.96
C GLY A 279 -27.65 8.06 13.59
N LYS A 280 -26.80 8.60 14.43
CA LYS A 280 -26.24 9.97 14.31
C LYS A 280 -24.73 9.93 14.07
N PRO A 281 -24.18 10.93 13.37
CA PRO A 281 -24.82 12.08 12.74
C PRO A 281 -25.69 11.74 11.52
N GLY A 282 -25.63 10.50 11.00
CA GLY A 282 -26.32 10.08 9.80
C GLY A 282 -25.52 10.43 8.54
N VAL A 283 -26.21 10.88 7.49
CA VAL A 283 -25.57 11.33 6.24
C VAL A 283 -24.87 12.66 6.46
N LEU A 284 -23.58 12.70 6.12
CA LEU A 284 -22.74 13.91 6.19
C LEU A 284 -22.65 14.60 4.82
N ILE A 285 -22.48 13.81 3.76
CA ILE A 285 -22.32 14.30 2.39
C ILE A 285 -23.24 13.49 1.48
N HIS A 286 -23.98 14.18 0.63
CA HIS A 286 -24.77 13.59 -0.43
C HIS A 286 -24.49 14.29 -1.74
N GLY A 287 -23.81 13.62 -2.64
CA GLY A 287 -23.41 14.12 -3.94
C GLY A 287 -22.01 14.73 -3.95
N ILE A 288 -21.19 14.15 -4.81
CA ILE A 288 -19.79 14.53 -4.99
C ILE A 288 -19.60 15.16 -6.37
N ALA A 289 -18.75 16.19 -6.45
CA ALA A 289 -18.43 16.90 -7.70
C ALA A 289 -17.46 16.06 -8.57
N VAL A 290 -17.86 14.87 -8.95
CA VAL A 290 -17.06 13.92 -9.78
C VAL A 290 -17.88 13.29 -10.88
N LYS A 291 -17.20 12.78 -11.90
CA LYS A 291 -17.75 11.95 -12.97
C LYS A 291 -16.76 10.87 -13.42
N PRO A 292 -17.17 9.56 -13.34
CA PRO A 292 -18.42 9.08 -12.75
C PRO A 292 -18.34 9.05 -11.21
N GLY A 293 -19.49 8.89 -10.52
CA GLY A 293 -19.54 8.77 -9.07
C GLY A 293 -20.34 9.85 -8.34
N LYS A 294 -20.98 10.77 -9.09
CA LYS A 294 -21.76 11.90 -8.53
C LYS A 294 -22.67 11.54 -7.35
N PRO A 295 -23.52 10.47 -7.38
CA PRO A 295 -24.50 10.19 -6.33
C PRO A 295 -23.90 9.42 -5.14
N THR A 296 -22.58 9.54 -4.88
CA THR A 296 -21.96 8.94 -3.70
C THR A 296 -22.46 9.59 -2.42
N VAL A 297 -22.75 8.76 -1.41
CA VAL A 297 -23.20 9.18 -0.07
C VAL A 297 -22.11 8.82 0.94
N LEU A 298 -21.77 9.75 1.81
CA LEU A 298 -20.83 9.53 2.92
C LEU A 298 -21.54 9.86 4.23
N GLY A 299 -21.50 8.95 5.18
CA GLY A 299 -22.18 9.10 6.45
C GLY A 299 -21.47 8.41 7.61
N ASN A 300 -22.04 8.53 8.79
CA ASN A 300 -21.59 7.83 9.99
C ASN A 300 -22.82 7.47 10.83
N ILE A 301 -22.88 6.24 11.30
CA ILE A 301 -23.92 5.73 12.18
C ILE A 301 -23.28 5.37 13.52
N ASN A 302 -23.42 6.26 14.51
CA ASN A 302 -22.95 6.03 15.88
C ASN A 302 -21.46 5.61 15.96
N GLY A 303 -20.59 6.25 15.16
CA GLY A 303 -19.16 5.94 15.06
C GLY A 303 -18.77 4.97 13.94
N ILE A 304 -19.72 4.28 13.31
CA ILE A 304 -19.47 3.39 12.17
C ILE A 304 -19.59 4.20 10.86
N PRO A 305 -18.52 4.36 10.10
CA PRO A 305 -18.55 5.03 8.80
C PRO A 305 -19.38 4.22 7.79
N VAL A 306 -20.18 4.94 7.01
CA VAL A 306 -21.04 4.40 5.96
C VAL A 306 -20.69 5.06 4.63
N ILE A 307 -20.49 4.27 3.59
CA ILE A 307 -20.36 4.76 2.22
C ILE A 307 -21.44 4.15 1.32
N GLY A 308 -22.25 5.02 0.71
CA GLY A 308 -23.21 4.65 -0.32
C GLY A 308 -22.60 4.86 -1.71
N LEU A 309 -22.34 3.76 -2.40
CA LEU A 309 -21.73 3.73 -3.72
C LEU A 309 -22.82 3.68 -4.82
N PRO A 310 -22.59 4.33 -5.97
CA PRO A 310 -23.51 4.24 -7.11
C PRO A 310 -23.71 2.81 -7.57
N GLY A 311 -24.92 2.46 -8.06
CA GLY A 311 -25.24 1.13 -8.58
C GLY A 311 -24.43 0.75 -9.84
N HIS A 312 -24.02 1.71 -10.68
CA HIS A 312 -23.17 1.43 -11.83
C HIS A 312 -21.75 1.01 -11.43
N PRO A 313 -21.22 -0.14 -11.89
CA PRO A 313 -19.98 -0.71 -11.37
C PRO A 313 -18.74 0.19 -11.55
N VAL A 314 -18.59 0.84 -12.71
CA VAL A 314 -17.47 1.77 -12.92
C VAL A 314 -17.53 2.96 -11.93
N SER A 315 -18.73 3.49 -11.69
CA SER A 315 -18.93 4.57 -10.73
C SER A 315 -18.62 4.13 -9.31
N ALA A 316 -19.04 2.92 -8.91
CA ALA A 316 -18.77 2.35 -7.61
C ALA A 316 -17.26 2.15 -7.37
N MET A 317 -16.54 1.60 -8.35
CA MET A 317 -15.10 1.40 -8.27
C MET A 317 -14.31 2.72 -8.19
N ILE A 318 -14.71 3.75 -8.96
CA ILE A 318 -14.08 5.08 -8.88
C ILE A 318 -14.38 5.75 -7.53
N ALA A 319 -15.64 5.69 -7.05
CA ALA A 319 -16.00 6.23 -5.74
C ALA A 319 -15.27 5.51 -4.61
N TRP A 320 -15.14 4.18 -4.66
CA TRP A 320 -14.33 3.44 -3.70
C TRP A 320 -12.86 3.90 -3.73
N ARG A 321 -12.27 4.02 -4.90
CA ARG A 321 -10.90 4.50 -5.07
C ARG A 321 -10.67 5.88 -4.44
N LEU A 322 -11.67 6.76 -4.47
CA LEU A 322 -11.58 8.11 -3.90
C LEU A 322 -11.74 8.10 -2.37
N PHE A 323 -12.62 7.27 -1.85
CA PHE A 323 -13.05 7.32 -0.45
C PHE A 323 -12.74 6.05 0.34
N GLY A 324 -12.94 4.89 -0.24
CA GLY A 324 -12.84 3.60 0.46
C GLY A 324 -11.41 3.24 0.89
N ASP A 325 -10.42 3.45 0.01
CA ASP A 325 -9.02 3.18 0.33
C ASP A 325 -8.54 4.07 1.50
N ALA A 326 -8.93 5.34 1.48
CA ALA A 326 -8.60 6.30 2.54
C ALA A 326 -9.34 5.98 3.85
N LEU A 327 -10.59 5.51 3.78
CA LEU A 327 -11.35 5.06 4.94
C LEU A 327 -10.67 3.87 5.62
N VAL A 328 -10.34 2.83 4.85
CA VAL A 328 -9.68 1.63 5.40
C VAL A 328 -8.34 1.99 6.02
N ALA A 329 -7.57 2.89 5.39
CA ALA A 329 -6.32 3.39 5.93
C ALA A 329 -6.51 4.15 7.25
N ALA A 330 -7.52 5.01 7.34
CA ALA A 330 -7.87 5.74 8.58
C ALA A 330 -8.26 4.78 9.71
N LEU A 331 -9.09 3.77 9.42
CA LEU A 331 -9.46 2.73 10.38
C LEU A 331 -8.25 1.94 10.87
N LEU A 332 -7.26 1.69 10.02
CA LEU A 332 -6.02 1.01 10.36
C LEU A 332 -4.98 1.92 11.04
N GLY A 333 -5.17 3.24 11.06
CA GLY A 333 -4.19 4.21 11.56
C GLY A 333 -2.93 4.29 10.71
N THR A 334 -3.06 4.12 9.38
CA THR A 334 -1.96 4.17 8.42
C THR A 334 -2.28 5.16 7.29
N SER A 335 -1.29 5.45 6.45
CA SER A 335 -1.52 6.24 5.24
C SER A 335 -2.18 5.38 4.14
N PRO A 336 -3.06 5.96 3.32
CA PRO A 336 -3.57 5.27 2.15
C PRO A 336 -2.42 4.87 1.20
N PRO A 337 -2.58 3.77 0.45
CA PRO A 337 -1.53 3.31 -0.46
C PRO A 337 -1.21 4.39 -1.50
N ARG A 338 0.10 4.65 -1.68
CA ARG A 338 0.56 5.52 -2.75
C ARG A 338 0.27 4.86 -4.09
N ARG A 339 -0.31 5.62 -5.01
CA ARG A 339 -0.57 5.15 -6.36
C ARG A 339 0.58 5.57 -7.26
N ALA A 340 1.10 4.62 -8.02
CA ALA A 340 2.10 4.94 -9.03
C ALA A 340 1.44 5.74 -10.16
N THR A 341 2.15 6.77 -10.62
CA THR A 341 1.74 7.57 -11.77
C THR A 341 2.72 7.36 -12.91
N ILE A 342 2.21 7.27 -14.14
CA ILE A 342 2.99 7.17 -15.36
C ILE A 342 2.68 8.40 -16.22
N ARG A 343 3.69 9.11 -16.66
CA ARG A 343 3.53 10.16 -17.65
C ARG A 343 3.29 9.52 -19.02
N ALA A 344 2.26 9.97 -19.71
CA ALA A 344 1.89 9.43 -21.02
C ALA A 344 1.44 10.55 -21.96
N ARG A 345 1.59 10.34 -23.26
CA ARG A 345 1.07 11.25 -24.29
C ARG A 345 -0.39 10.88 -24.62
N LEU A 346 -1.29 11.85 -24.58
CA LEU A 346 -2.71 11.60 -24.83
C LEU A 346 -2.98 11.37 -26.34
N SER A 347 -3.71 10.30 -26.67
CA SER A 347 -4.00 9.94 -28.06
C SER A 347 -5.19 10.67 -28.67
N ALA A 348 -6.09 11.23 -27.86
CA ALA A 348 -7.29 11.92 -28.27
C ALA A 348 -7.70 12.99 -27.25
N ASN A 349 -8.48 13.98 -27.64
CA ASN A 349 -8.99 14.99 -26.74
C ASN A 349 -9.89 14.38 -25.67
N LEU A 350 -9.74 14.84 -24.42
CA LEU A 350 -10.64 14.54 -23.32
C LEU A 350 -11.32 15.83 -22.87
N SER A 351 -12.65 15.87 -22.93
CA SER A 351 -13.43 17.04 -22.49
C SER A 351 -13.99 16.86 -21.10
N SER A 352 -13.98 17.92 -20.32
CA SER A 352 -14.61 18.00 -19.00
C SER A 352 -15.52 19.25 -18.93
N ALA A 353 -16.24 19.39 -17.83
CA ALA A 353 -17.00 20.59 -17.52
C ALA A 353 -16.50 21.16 -16.17
N PRO A 354 -16.25 22.47 -16.08
CA PRO A 354 -15.84 23.11 -14.84
C PRO A 354 -16.78 22.78 -13.68
N GLY A 355 -16.25 22.73 -12.46
CA GLY A 355 -17.01 22.46 -11.25
C GLY A 355 -17.15 20.99 -10.89
N ARG A 356 -16.50 20.09 -11.59
CA ARG A 356 -16.39 18.66 -11.23
C ARG A 356 -15.06 18.07 -11.72
N GLU A 357 -14.61 17.01 -11.06
CA GLU A 357 -13.47 16.21 -11.51
C GLU A 357 -13.96 15.09 -12.41
N ASP A 358 -13.35 14.91 -13.58
CA ASP A 358 -13.66 13.80 -14.49
C ASP A 358 -12.55 12.75 -14.45
N PHE A 359 -12.94 11.46 -14.34
CA PHE A 359 -12.03 10.31 -14.27
C PHE A 359 -12.14 9.49 -15.56
N TYR A 360 -11.11 9.60 -16.41
CA TYR A 360 -11.05 8.90 -17.68
C TYR A 360 -10.20 7.65 -17.58
N ARG A 361 -10.78 6.53 -17.99
CA ARG A 361 -10.11 5.23 -18.09
C ARG A 361 -9.23 5.22 -19.33
N VAL A 362 -7.99 4.73 -19.20
CA VAL A 362 -7.05 4.66 -20.32
C VAL A 362 -6.30 3.34 -20.36
N ARG A 363 -5.87 2.98 -21.57
CA ARG A 363 -4.85 1.96 -21.81
C ARG A 363 -3.55 2.65 -22.18
N LEU A 364 -2.45 2.09 -21.73
CA LEU A 364 -1.11 2.51 -22.09
C LEU A 364 -0.60 1.65 -23.25
N GLN A 365 -0.21 2.28 -24.35
CA GLN A 365 0.39 1.61 -25.48
C GLN A 365 1.82 2.11 -25.66
N ASN A 366 2.78 1.19 -25.73
CA ASN A 366 4.13 1.56 -26.12
C ASN A 366 4.13 1.97 -27.59
N ILE A 367 4.78 3.10 -27.89
CA ILE A 367 5.01 3.56 -29.23
C ILE A 367 6.38 3.02 -29.68
N ASP A 368 6.52 2.69 -30.97
CA ASP A 368 7.72 2.11 -31.54
C ASP A 368 8.99 2.93 -31.26
N ALA A 369 10.15 2.28 -31.34
CA ALA A 369 11.48 2.69 -30.96
C ALA A 369 11.84 4.16 -31.33
N GLY A 370 11.59 5.09 -30.43
CA GLY A 370 11.92 6.51 -30.58
C GLY A 370 11.19 7.45 -29.63
N ASP A 371 10.01 7.08 -29.16
CA ASP A 371 9.25 7.93 -28.22
C ASP A 371 9.45 7.41 -26.77
N VAL A 372 9.83 8.31 -25.87
CA VAL A 372 10.18 7.96 -24.49
C VAL A 372 8.92 7.75 -23.61
N LEU A 373 7.76 8.23 -24.05
CA LEU A 373 6.51 8.17 -23.29
C LEU A 373 5.47 7.26 -23.97
N PRO A 374 4.76 6.41 -23.20
CA PRO A 374 3.66 5.62 -23.74
C PRO A 374 2.50 6.52 -24.21
N LEU A 375 1.66 5.99 -25.07
CA LEU A 375 0.43 6.63 -25.51
C LEU A 375 -0.72 6.25 -24.56
N ALA A 376 -1.38 7.25 -23.97
CA ALA A 376 -2.59 7.07 -23.20
C ALA A 376 -3.81 7.06 -24.15
N VAL A 377 -4.41 5.90 -24.32
CA VAL A 377 -5.58 5.69 -25.20
C VAL A 377 -6.85 5.61 -24.36
N PRO A 378 -7.79 6.56 -24.50
CA PRO A 378 -9.02 6.55 -23.73
C PRO A 378 -9.89 5.31 -24.01
N VAL A 379 -10.34 4.66 -22.93
CA VAL A 379 -11.32 3.57 -23.00
C VAL A 379 -12.70 4.17 -22.76
N LEU A 380 -13.37 4.51 -23.85
CA LEU A 380 -14.69 5.13 -23.80
C LEU A 380 -15.78 4.11 -23.48
N GLY A 381 -16.82 4.57 -22.79
CA GLY A 381 -17.98 3.76 -22.44
C GLY A 381 -18.75 4.29 -21.26
N LYS A 382 -20.02 3.90 -21.16
CA LYS A 382 -20.92 4.26 -20.06
C LYS A 382 -20.47 3.59 -18.75
N SER A 383 -20.84 4.15 -17.62
CA SER A 383 -20.47 3.66 -16.29
C SER A 383 -21.04 2.29 -15.90
N GLY A 384 -22.04 1.79 -16.63
CA GLY A 384 -22.57 0.43 -16.48
C GLY A 384 -21.73 -0.67 -17.18
N LEU A 385 -20.72 -0.30 -17.99
CA LEU A 385 -19.97 -1.26 -18.80
C LEU A 385 -18.71 -1.74 -18.06
N ILE A 386 -18.83 -2.80 -17.26
CA ILE A 386 -17.73 -3.35 -16.43
C ILE A 386 -16.52 -3.80 -17.25
N THR A 387 -16.71 -4.28 -18.48
CA THR A 387 -15.61 -4.69 -19.36
C THR A 387 -14.61 -3.57 -19.62
N THR A 388 -15.05 -2.31 -19.52
CA THR A 388 -14.17 -1.15 -19.67
C THR A 388 -13.19 -1.01 -18.50
N MET A 389 -13.52 -1.52 -17.30
CA MET A 389 -12.60 -1.55 -16.15
C MET A 389 -11.60 -2.70 -16.24
N ALA A 390 -12.00 -3.85 -16.78
CA ALA A 390 -11.11 -4.99 -16.93
C ALA A 390 -10.05 -4.82 -18.05
N ARG A 391 -10.09 -3.71 -18.78
CA ARG A 391 -9.23 -3.45 -19.95
C ARG A 391 -8.38 -2.18 -19.83
N ILE A 392 -8.30 -1.59 -18.64
CA ILE A 392 -7.52 -0.37 -18.42
C ILE A 392 -6.21 -0.67 -17.70
N ASP A 393 -5.23 0.19 -17.94
CA ASP A 393 -3.98 0.22 -17.20
C ASP A 393 -3.99 1.32 -16.15
N GLY A 394 -4.85 2.35 -16.34
CA GLY A 394 -4.93 3.45 -15.40
C GLY A 394 -6.05 4.44 -15.67
N ILE A 395 -6.03 5.51 -14.90
CA ILE A 395 -7.04 6.57 -14.91
C ILE A 395 -6.35 7.93 -15.02
N ILE A 396 -6.87 8.79 -15.89
CA ILE A 396 -6.52 10.21 -15.95
C ILE A 396 -7.57 10.97 -15.16
N ARG A 397 -7.12 11.79 -14.21
CA ARG A 397 -7.95 12.75 -13.47
C ARG A 397 -7.89 14.10 -14.14
N ILE A 398 -9.03 14.66 -14.53
CA ILE A 398 -9.15 16.03 -14.97
C ILE A 398 -9.60 16.87 -13.77
N PRO A 399 -8.84 17.93 -13.38
CA PRO A 399 -9.16 18.76 -12.23
C PRO A 399 -10.47 19.53 -12.35
N LEU A 400 -10.95 20.06 -11.23
CA LEU A 400 -12.23 20.77 -11.07
C LEU A 400 -12.34 22.04 -11.93
N ASP A 401 -11.23 22.70 -12.16
CA ASP A 401 -11.08 23.98 -12.87
C ASP A 401 -10.66 23.81 -14.35
N SER A 402 -10.56 22.55 -14.84
CA SER A 402 -10.13 22.25 -16.19
C SER A 402 -11.30 21.85 -17.09
N GLU A 403 -11.27 22.31 -18.32
CA GLU A 403 -12.20 21.90 -19.39
C GLU A 403 -11.75 20.62 -20.13
N GLY A 404 -10.58 20.06 -19.75
CA GLY A 404 -10.06 18.82 -20.32
C GLY A 404 -8.61 18.91 -20.74
N PHE A 405 -8.20 17.93 -21.56
CA PHE A 405 -6.85 17.83 -22.14
C PHE A 405 -6.93 17.66 -23.65
N GLN A 406 -5.94 18.19 -24.37
CA GLN A 406 -5.84 18.08 -25.81
C GLN A 406 -5.05 16.84 -26.22
N LYS A 407 -5.31 16.31 -27.42
CA LYS A 407 -4.48 15.28 -28.04
C LYS A 407 -3.02 15.74 -28.11
N GLY A 408 -2.10 14.87 -27.72
CA GLY A 408 -0.65 15.16 -27.71
C GLY A 408 -0.14 15.74 -26.39
N GLU A 409 -0.99 16.23 -25.50
CA GLU A 409 -0.57 16.68 -24.17
C GLU A 409 -0.01 15.53 -23.36
N ILE A 410 0.95 15.86 -22.46
CA ILE A 410 1.49 14.92 -21.51
C ILE A 410 0.62 14.97 -20.25
N VAL A 411 0.06 13.82 -19.89
CA VAL A 411 -0.83 13.63 -18.76
C VAL A 411 -0.26 12.63 -17.77
N GLU A 412 -0.69 12.73 -16.52
CA GLU A 412 -0.41 11.72 -15.50
C GLU A 412 -1.52 10.66 -15.52
N VAL A 413 -1.11 9.41 -15.64
CA VAL A 413 -1.97 8.24 -15.57
C VAL A 413 -1.73 7.56 -14.24
N GLU A 414 -2.70 7.63 -13.32
CA GLU A 414 -2.68 6.85 -12.09
C GLU A 414 -2.96 5.37 -12.42
N GLN A 415 -2.04 4.47 -12.10
CA GLN A 415 -2.25 3.03 -12.29
C GLN A 415 -3.47 2.54 -11.52
N PHE A 416 -4.22 1.63 -12.12
CA PHE A 416 -5.47 1.18 -11.51
C PHE A 416 -5.25 0.00 -10.55
N ASP A 417 -4.38 -0.95 -10.89
CA ASP A 417 -4.07 -2.15 -10.08
C ASP A 417 -2.57 -2.39 -9.92
#